data_0dd056fc0543761aac6ba9c63723c5b9
#
_entry.id   0dd056fc0543761aac6ba9c63723c5b9
#
_cell.length_a   1.000
_cell.length_b   1.000
_cell.length_c   1.000
_cell.angle_alpha   90.00
_cell.angle_beta   90.00
_cell.angle_gamma   90.00
#
_symmetry.space_group_name_H-M   'P 1'
#
loop_
_entity.id
_entity.type
_entity.pdbx_description
1 polymer ?
#
loop_
_entity_poly.entity_id
_entity_poly.type
_entity_poly.pdbx_seq_one_letter_code
_entity_poly.pdbx_strand_id
1 'polypeptide(L)'
;MASFNKLKNVLMLAFDWILYSTGAADTCQVTVTQPRFQEADYSMNTVHLTCAFSASGCSLPLQVLWFRFLTNKHEDLCTPECTDHQKYKVFRVSENNFSLQINNLTIDDNAVYICGIAYSDSSSPRSKQTGDGTVLMKTEKQHSNGKFIFMIIASSLLFLYSTTVFTFFVIYKLKPKLLRKSGNEDQRAEDCKISSGQKIFQAIAQELQKQRYAEHCQQPDDLEDDTVYQNR
;
A
#
# COMPACT_ATOMS: atom_id res chain seq x y z
N MET A 1 3.99 -76.78 18.74
CA MET A 1 4.20 -75.32 18.93
C MET A 1 4.48 -74.51 17.64
N ALA A 2 5.04 -75.12 16.60
CA ALA A 2 5.35 -74.43 15.34
C ALA A 2 4.13 -74.06 14.48
N SER A 3 3.02 -74.77 14.63
CA SER A 3 1.79 -74.49 13.86
C SER A 3 1.06 -73.21 14.30
N PHE A 4 1.12 -72.90 15.58
CA PHE A 4 0.44 -71.68 16.16
C PHE A 4 1.12 -70.38 15.73
N ASN A 5 2.46 -70.39 15.60
CA ASN A 5 3.17 -69.20 15.16
C ASN A 5 2.97 -68.92 13.65
N LYS A 6 2.79 -69.94 12.82
CA LYS A 6 2.45 -69.74 11.40
C LYS A 6 1.07 -69.16 11.23
N LEU A 7 0.08 -69.62 12.01
CA LEU A 7 -1.28 -69.09 11.96
C LEU A 7 -1.32 -67.60 12.41
N LYS A 8 -0.60 -67.26 13.46
CA LYS A 8 -0.48 -65.88 13.97
C LYS A 8 0.14 -64.91 12.94
N ASN A 9 1.18 -65.38 12.24
CA ASN A 9 1.84 -64.56 11.20
C ASN A 9 0.92 -64.39 9.97
N VAL A 10 0.18 -65.41 9.57
CA VAL A 10 -0.79 -65.33 8.47
C VAL A 10 -1.95 -64.38 8.84
N LEU A 11 -2.42 -64.45 10.10
CA LEU A 11 -3.47 -63.55 10.57
C LEU A 11 -2.99 -62.08 10.61
N MET A 12 -1.75 -61.82 11.07
CA MET A 12 -1.17 -60.49 11.06
C MET A 12 -1.03 -59.94 9.64
N LEU A 13 -0.50 -60.74 8.71
CA LEU A 13 -0.42 -60.34 7.30
C LEU A 13 -1.77 -60.11 6.64
N ALA A 14 -2.80 -60.89 7.02
CA ALA A 14 -4.15 -60.67 6.53
C ALA A 14 -4.76 -59.40 7.10
N PHE A 15 -4.51 -59.07 8.38
CA PHE A 15 -4.93 -57.82 8.99
C PHE A 15 -4.23 -56.62 8.36
N ASP A 16 -2.92 -56.69 8.10
CA ASP A 16 -2.18 -55.61 7.40
C ASP A 16 -2.72 -55.42 5.97
N TRP A 17 -3.05 -56.49 5.26
CA TRP A 17 -3.70 -56.40 3.94
C TRP A 17 -5.08 -55.77 3.98
N ILE A 18 -5.90 -56.08 4.99
CA ILE A 18 -7.23 -55.48 5.17
C ILE A 18 -7.08 -54.01 5.52
N LEU A 19 -6.13 -53.65 6.40
CA LEU A 19 -5.88 -52.23 6.76
C LEU A 19 -5.33 -51.45 5.56
N TYR A 20 -4.51 -52.06 4.70
CA TYR A 20 -3.99 -51.42 3.50
C TYR A 20 -5.03 -51.25 2.41
N SER A 21 -6.01 -52.19 2.30
CA SER A 21 -7.08 -52.12 1.29
C SER A 21 -8.26 -51.20 1.68
N THR A 22 -8.40 -50.81 2.95
CA THR A 22 -9.46 -49.89 3.38
C THR A 22 -9.09 -48.41 3.32
N GLY A 23 -7.85 -48.08 2.84
CA GLY A 23 -7.27 -46.74 2.94
C GLY A 23 -7.33 -45.85 1.71
N ALA A 24 -7.79 -46.31 0.58
CA ALA A 24 -7.89 -45.48 -0.62
C ALA A 24 -9.36 -45.23 -1.01
N ALA A 25 -10.13 -44.66 -0.13
CA ALA A 25 -11.28 -43.89 -0.62
C ALA A 25 -10.70 -42.72 -1.43
N ASP A 26 -10.96 -42.70 -2.74
CA ASP A 26 -10.63 -41.56 -3.60
C ASP A 26 -11.32 -40.31 -3.02
N THR A 27 -10.61 -39.66 -2.09
CA THR A 27 -11.12 -38.43 -1.47
C THR A 27 -10.91 -37.34 -2.49
N CYS A 28 -12.02 -36.71 -2.91
CA CYS A 28 -11.97 -35.54 -3.77
C CYS A 28 -11.04 -34.49 -3.19
N GLN A 29 -10.03 -34.13 -3.95
CA GLN A 29 -9.05 -33.12 -3.59
C GLN A 29 -8.93 -32.09 -4.71
N VAL A 30 -9.08 -30.82 -4.35
CA VAL A 30 -8.99 -29.67 -5.24
C VAL A 30 -7.81 -28.80 -4.82
N THR A 31 -7.09 -28.27 -5.79
CA THR A 31 -6.11 -27.19 -5.60
C THR A 31 -6.45 -26.07 -6.56
N VAL A 32 -6.36 -24.83 -6.11
CA VAL A 32 -6.68 -23.63 -6.90
C VAL A 32 -5.45 -22.75 -6.95
N THR A 33 -5.14 -22.24 -8.15
CA THR A 33 -4.00 -21.35 -8.39
C THR A 33 -4.44 -20.10 -9.12
N GLN A 34 -4.05 -18.93 -8.63
CA GLN A 34 -4.30 -17.63 -9.22
C GLN A 34 -3.00 -16.83 -9.35
N PRO A 35 -2.86 -15.96 -10.37
CA PRO A 35 -1.79 -14.97 -10.40
C PRO A 35 -1.96 -14.01 -9.21
N ARG A 36 -0.87 -13.69 -8.54
CA ARG A 36 -0.92 -12.80 -7.35
C ARG A 36 -1.29 -11.37 -7.68
N PHE A 37 -0.97 -10.93 -8.90
CA PHE A 37 -1.13 -9.54 -9.29
C PHE A 37 -1.56 -9.42 -10.75
N GLN A 38 -2.48 -8.49 -11.02
CA GLN A 38 -2.94 -8.14 -12.35
C GLN A 38 -3.03 -6.61 -12.46
N GLU A 39 -2.22 -6.05 -13.35
CA GLU A 39 -2.31 -4.64 -13.70
C GLU A 39 -3.27 -4.43 -14.86
N ALA A 40 -4.00 -3.33 -14.79
CA ALA A 40 -4.82 -2.82 -15.86
C ALA A 40 -4.46 -1.35 -16.14
N ASP A 41 -4.11 -1.05 -17.38
CA ASP A 41 -3.84 0.32 -17.80
C ASP A 41 -5.09 1.19 -17.71
N TYR A 42 -4.92 2.51 -17.55
CA TYR A 42 -6.02 3.47 -17.44
C TYR A 42 -6.99 3.40 -18.63
N SER A 43 -6.52 3.01 -19.81
CA SER A 43 -7.32 2.90 -21.03
C SER A 43 -8.11 1.60 -21.13
N MET A 44 -7.80 0.60 -20.30
CA MET A 44 -8.48 -0.70 -20.30
C MET A 44 -9.87 -0.58 -19.68
N ASN A 45 -10.90 -0.97 -20.44
CA ASN A 45 -12.29 -1.03 -19.96
C ASN A 45 -12.70 -2.43 -19.50
N THR A 46 -11.89 -3.44 -19.82
CA THR A 46 -12.17 -4.83 -19.48
C THR A 46 -10.89 -5.52 -19.04
N VAL A 47 -10.98 -6.36 -18.01
CA VAL A 47 -9.87 -7.19 -17.54
C VAL A 47 -10.35 -8.63 -17.35
N HIS A 48 -9.44 -9.57 -17.50
CA HIS A 48 -9.65 -10.99 -17.32
C HIS A 48 -8.78 -11.52 -16.18
N LEU A 49 -9.42 -12.05 -15.14
CA LEU A 49 -8.72 -12.69 -14.01
C LEU A 49 -8.80 -14.20 -14.16
N THR A 50 -7.66 -14.87 -14.21
CA THR A 50 -7.58 -16.30 -14.44
C THR A 50 -7.58 -17.10 -13.13
N CYS A 51 -8.22 -18.26 -13.17
CA CYS A 51 -8.33 -19.21 -12.07
C CYS A 51 -8.05 -20.61 -12.63
N ALA A 52 -6.87 -21.10 -12.39
CA ALA A 52 -6.50 -22.49 -12.73
C ALA A 52 -6.73 -23.41 -11.52
N PHE A 53 -7.19 -24.61 -11.77
CA PHE A 53 -7.39 -25.59 -10.72
C PHE A 53 -6.97 -27.00 -11.17
N SER A 54 -6.73 -27.83 -10.20
CA SER A 54 -6.51 -29.27 -10.39
C SER A 54 -7.42 -30.02 -9.42
N ALA A 55 -8.07 -31.05 -9.90
CA ALA A 55 -8.97 -31.87 -9.11
C ALA A 55 -8.66 -33.36 -9.35
N SER A 56 -8.64 -34.16 -8.29
CA SER A 56 -8.46 -35.58 -8.33
C SER A 56 -9.51 -36.29 -7.46
N GLY A 57 -10.09 -37.40 -7.96
CA GLY A 57 -11.10 -38.16 -7.24
C GLY A 57 -12.41 -37.39 -7.01
N CYS A 58 -12.71 -36.35 -7.82
CA CYS A 58 -13.90 -35.52 -7.69
C CYS A 58 -14.93 -35.86 -8.76
N SER A 59 -16.21 -35.95 -8.37
CA SER A 59 -17.35 -36.13 -9.26
C SER A 59 -18.08 -34.80 -9.46
N LEU A 60 -18.63 -34.58 -10.66
CA LEU A 60 -19.45 -33.42 -10.97
C LEU A 60 -20.74 -33.41 -10.11
N PRO A 61 -21.34 -32.28 -9.79
CA PRO A 61 -21.14 -30.98 -10.44
C PRO A 61 -20.05 -30.11 -9.82
N LEU A 62 -19.36 -29.38 -10.68
CA LEU A 62 -18.37 -28.37 -10.34
C LEU A 62 -19.03 -27.00 -10.26
N GLN A 63 -18.76 -26.25 -9.22
CA GLN A 63 -19.16 -24.85 -9.05
C GLN A 63 -17.91 -23.97 -8.97
N VAL A 64 -17.96 -22.85 -9.67
CA VAL A 64 -16.94 -21.81 -9.65
C VAL A 64 -17.50 -20.58 -8.97
N LEU A 65 -16.77 -20.08 -8.00
CA LEU A 65 -17.19 -18.99 -7.13
C LEU A 65 -16.16 -17.85 -7.26
N TRP A 66 -16.65 -16.61 -7.22
CA TRP A 66 -15.78 -15.45 -7.22
C TRP A 66 -16.21 -14.45 -6.15
N PHE A 67 -15.22 -14.00 -5.38
CA PHE A 67 -15.38 -13.05 -4.29
C PHE A 67 -14.47 -11.86 -4.51
N ARG A 68 -14.89 -10.68 -4.04
CA ARG A 68 -14.09 -9.47 -4.00
C ARG A 68 -13.89 -9.02 -2.56
N PHE A 69 -12.64 -8.77 -2.17
CA PHE A 69 -12.27 -8.25 -0.86
C PHE A 69 -11.79 -6.81 -1.01
N LEU A 70 -12.48 -5.91 -0.34
CA LEU A 70 -12.16 -4.50 -0.17
C LEU A 70 -11.62 -4.29 1.25
N THR A 71 -11.10 -3.12 1.54
CA THR A 71 -10.47 -2.81 2.83
C THR A 71 -11.36 -3.12 4.03
N ASN A 72 -12.69 -2.91 3.92
CA ASN A 72 -13.63 -3.01 5.04
C ASN A 72 -14.78 -3.99 4.81
N LYS A 73 -14.88 -4.61 3.64
CA LYS A 73 -15.97 -5.53 3.30
C LYS A 73 -15.53 -6.55 2.25
N HIS A 74 -16.26 -7.65 2.21
CA HIS A 74 -16.19 -8.60 1.11
C HIS A 74 -17.54 -8.62 0.36
N GLU A 75 -17.49 -8.98 -0.90
CA GLU A 75 -18.66 -9.06 -1.77
C GLU A 75 -18.62 -10.35 -2.56
N ASP A 76 -19.76 -11.03 -2.62
CA ASP A 76 -19.97 -12.17 -3.47
C ASP A 76 -20.26 -11.68 -4.89
N LEU A 77 -19.37 -11.97 -5.83
CA LEU A 77 -19.56 -11.54 -7.22
C LEU A 77 -20.33 -12.55 -8.04
N CYS A 78 -19.91 -13.82 -7.96
CA CYS A 78 -20.56 -14.93 -8.66
C CYS A 78 -20.54 -16.19 -7.76
N THR A 79 -21.74 -16.69 -7.31
CA THR A 79 -21.86 -17.82 -6.34
C THR A 79 -23.04 -18.76 -6.64
N PRO A 80 -23.11 -19.53 -7.74
CA PRO A 80 -22.31 -19.51 -8.96
C PRO A 80 -22.77 -18.45 -9.97
N GLU A 81 -24.00 -17.93 -9.87
CA GLU A 81 -24.50 -16.87 -10.73
C GLU A 81 -23.96 -15.52 -10.28
N CYS A 82 -23.64 -14.68 -11.26
CA CYS A 82 -23.08 -13.36 -10.97
C CYS A 82 -24.19 -12.38 -10.55
N THR A 83 -23.91 -11.57 -9.53
CA THR A 83 -24.83 -10.55 -9.00
C THR A 83 -25.12 -9.45 -10.01
N ASP A 84 -24.13 -9.10 -10.84
CA ASP A 84 -24.27 -8.16 -11.94
C ASP A 84 -23.72 -8.79 -13.22
N HIS A 85 -24.61 -9.31 -14.06
CA HIS A 85 -24.28 -9.95 -15.34
C HIS A 85 -23.73 -8.98 -16.40
N GLN A 86 -23.89 -7.68 -16.26
CA GLN A 86 -23.32 -6.70 -17.16
C GLN A 86 -21.86 -6.44 -16.83
N LYS A 87 -21.55 -6.41 -15.55
CA LYS A 87 -20.20 -6.13 -15.05
C LYS A 87 -19.33 -7.38 -14.96
N TYR A 88 -19.88 -8.49 -14.47
CA TYR A 88 -19.13 -9.72 -14.20
C TYR A 88 -19.61 -10.86 -15.08
N LYS A 89 -18.66 -11.58 -15.71
CA LYS A 89 -18.95 -12.79 -16.49
C LYS A 89 -17.88 -13.83 -16.21
N VAL A 90 -18.32 -15.04 -15.85
CA VAL A 90 -17.44 -16.19 -15.71
C VAL A 90 -17.53 -17.05 -16.94
N PHE A 91 -16.40 -17.41 -17.52
CA PHE A 91 -16.35 -18.34 -18.63
C PHE A 91 -15.19 -19.32 -18.48
N ARG A 92 -15.36 -20.46 -19.11
CA ARG A 92 -14.37 -21.52 -19.10
C ARG A 92 -13.40 -21.27 -20.26
N VAL A 93 -12.10 -21.12 -19.91
CA VAL A 93 -11.03 -20.90 -20.91
C VAL A 93 -10.48 -22.25 -21.42
N SER A 94 -10.34 -23.19 -20.49
CA SER A 94 -9.90 -24.57 -20.79
C SER A 94 -10.53 -25.54 -19.77
N GLU A 95 -10.20 -26.81 -19.87
CA GLU A 95 -10.79 -27.84 -19.01
C GLU A 95 -10.57 -27.53 -17.50
N ASN A 96 -9.40 -27.02 -17.16
CA ASN A 96 -8.99 -26.74 -15.79
C ASN A 96 -8.74 -25.25 -15.53
N ASN A 97 -9.31 -24.35 -16.33
CA ASN A 97 -9.09 -22.91 -16.20
C ASN A 97 -10.38 -22.13 -16.47
N PHE A 98 -10.72 -21.31 -15.50
CA PHE A 98 -11.82 -20.33 -15.59
C PHE A 98 -11.27 -18.91 -15.60
N SER A 99 -12.05 -18.00 -16.12
CA SER A 99 -11.72 -16.57 -16.13
C SER A 99 -12.95 -15.77 -15.70
N LEU A 100 -12.72 -14.81 -14.81
CA LEU A 100 -13.65 -13.76 -14.50
C LEU A 100 -13.35 -12.56 -15.39
N GLN A 101 -14.28 -12.17 -16.22
CA GLN A 101 -14.24 -10.93 -16.98
C GLN A 101 -14.93 -9.83 -16.19
N ILE A 102 -14.24 -8.72 -16.02
CA ILE A 102 -14.76 -7.51 -15.39
C ILE A 102 -14.87 -6.44 -16.47
N ASN A 103 -16.09 -5.98 -16.74
CA ASN A 103 -16.40 -4.93 -17.70
C ASN A 103 -16.51 -3.56 -17.03
N ASN A 104 -16.44 -2.49 -17.80
CA ASN A 104 -16.54 -1.11 -17.32
C ASN A 104 -15.62 -0.88 -16.11
N LEU A 105 -14.37 -1.29 -16.30
CA LEU A 105 -13.35 -1.27 -15.25
C LEU A 105 -13.08 0.17 -14.79
N THR A 106 -13.20 0.43 -13.50
CA THR A 106 -12.92 1.70 -12.85
C THR A 106 -11.84 1.53 -11.77
N ILE A 107 -11.38 2.61 -11.18
CA ILE A 107 -10.42 2.57 -10.06
C ILE A 107 -11.05 1.93 -8.81
N ASP A 108 -12.37 2.06 -8.66
CA ASP A 108 -13.12 1.47 -7.54
C ASP A 108 -13.15 -0.06 -7.61
N ASP A 109 -12.75 -0.65 -8.74
CA ASP A 109 -12.58 -2.08 -8.90
C ASP A 109 -11.23 -2.61 -8.38
N ASN A 110 -10.33 -1.73 -7.92
CA ASN A 110 -9.09 -2.11 -7.29
C ASN A 110 -9.38 -2.86 -5.98
N ALA A 111 -9.09 -4.15 -5.98
CA ALA A 111 -9.42 -5.05 -4.88
C ALA A 111 -8.64 -6.38 -5.01
N VAL A 112 -8.79 -7.24 -4.01
CA VAL A 112 -8.35 -8.63 -4.08
C VAL A 112 -9.52 -9.49 -4.56
N TYR A 113 -9.30 -10.25 -5.63
CA TYR A 113 -10.29 -11.15 -6.21
C TYR A 113 -9.89 -12.60 -5.92
N ILE A 114 -10.76 -13.34 -5.26
CA ILE A 114 -10.53 -14.73 -4.89
C ILE A 114 -11.48 -15.64 -5.68
N CYS A 115 -10.89 -16.62 -6.34
CA CYS A 115 -11.59 -17.71 -6.99
C CYS A 115 -11.76 -18.88 -6.03
N GLY A 116 -12.95 -19.45 -5.99
CA GLY A 116 -13.26 -20.69 -5.28
C GLY A 116 -13.73 -21.76 -6.24
N ILE A 117 -13.32 -22.98 -6.00
CA ILE A 117 -13.75 -24.20 -6.69
C ILE A 117 -14.41 -25.11 -5.67
N ALA A 118 -15.63 -25.54 -5.96
CA ALA A 118 -16.40 -26.43 -5.09
C ALA A 118 -17.02 -27.57 -5.88
N TYR A 119 -16.86 -28.80 -5.39
CA TYR A 119 -17.59 -29.97 -5.84
C TYR A 119 -18.69 -30.28 -4.83
N SER A 120 -19.94 -30.12 -5.25
CA SER A 120 -21.11 -30.12 -4.34
C SER A 120 -21.40 -31.50 -3.80
N ASP A 121 -21.10 -32.56 -4.55
CA ASP A 121 -21.47 -33.93 -4.25
C ASP A 121 -20.44 -34.69 -3.39
N SER A 122 -19.37 -33.99 -2.96
CA SER A 122 -18.33 -34.59 -2.16
C SER A 122 -18.38 -34.15 -0.71
N SER A 123 -18.43 -35.10 0.20
CA SER A 123 -18.31 -34.88 1.65
C SER A 123 -16.85 -34.64 2.10
N SER A 124 -15.90 -34.75 1.19
CA SER A 124 -14.47 -34.53 1.48
C SER A 124 -14.21 -33.09 1.88
N PRO A 125 -13.51 -32.80 2.97
CA PRO A 125 -13.17 -31.45 3.38
C PRO A 125 -12.28 -30.70 2.38
N ARG A 126 -11.61 -31.44 1.47
CA ARG A 126 -10.76 -30.87 0.41
C ARG A 126 -11.47 -30.70 -0.93
N SER A 127 -12.77 -30.99 -1.00
CA SER A 127 -13.58 -30.83 -2.21
C SER A 127 -13.92 -29.36 -2.52
N LYS A 128 -13.67 -28.46 -1.58
CA LYS A 128 -13.91 -27.01 -1.69
C LYS A 128 -12.63 -26.28 -1.33
N GLN A 129 -12.08 -25.52 -2.27
CA GLN A 129 -10.83 -24.78 -2.07
C GLN A 129 -10.92 -23.42 -2.75
N THR A 130 -10.21 -22.45 -2.18
CA THR A 130 -10.04 -21.11 -2.76
C THR A 130 -8.57 -20.91 -3.15
N GLY A 131 -8.35 -20.06 -4.13
CA GLY A 131 -7.00 -19.59 -4.46
C GLY A 131 -6.52 -18.54 -3.44
N ASP A 132 -5.25 -18.16 -3.60
CA ASP A 132 -4.59 -17.14 -2.75
C ASP A 132 -5.09 -15.71 -3.05
N GLY A 133 -5.82 -15.55 -4.15
CA GLY A 133 -6.34 -14.27 -4.61
C GLY A 133 -5.41 -13.52 -5.57
N THR A 134 -6.03 -12.69 -6.40
CA THR A 134 -5.37 -11.79 -7.35
C THR A 134 -5.63 -10.35 -6.97
N VAL A 135 -4.59 -9.59 -6.71
CA VAL A 135 -4.70 -8.13 -6.52
C VAL A 135 -4.85 -7.49 -7.88
N LEU A 136 -6.01 -6.91 -8.14
CA LEU A 136 -6.26 -6.11 -9.34
C LEU A 136 -5.94 -4.65 -9.06
N MET A 137 -5.13 -4.03 -9.91
CA MET A 137 -4.77 -2.62 -9.81
C MET A 137 -4.92 -1.94 -11.16
N LYS A 138 -5.93 -1.08 -11.28
CA LYS A 138 -6.08 -0.17 -12.41
C LYS A 138 -5.36 1.13 -12.11
N THR A 139 -4.47 1.54 -13.03
CA THR A 139 -3.76 2.80 -12.93
C THR A 139 -4.68 3.96 -13.32
N GLU A 140 -4.52 5.09 -12.64
CA GLU A 140 -5.15 6.33 -13.07
C GLU A 140 -4.45 6.90 -14.31
N LYS A 141 -5.22 7.59 -15.15
CA LYS A 141 -4.62 8.44 -16.17
C LYS A 141 -3.75 9.46 -15.46
N GLN A 142 -2.45 9.28 -15.51
CA GLN A 142 -1.50 10.25 -14.97
C GLN A 142 -1.78 11.59 -15.67
N HIS A 143 -2.52 12.44 -15.00
CA HIS A 143 -2.76 13.80 -15.48
C HIS A 143 -1.38 14.40 -15.60
N SER A 144 -0.95 14.57 -16.86
CA SER A 144 0.36 15.15 -17.21
C SER A 144 0.72 16.21 -16.17
N ASN A 145 1.85 16.00 -15.48
CA ASN A 145 2.34 16.82 -14.38
C ASN A 145 2.64 18.28 -14.81
N GLY A 146 1.80 18.87 -15.65
CA GLY A 146 1.91 20.26 -16.09
C GLY A 146 2.06 21.21 -14.90
N LYS A 147 1.33 20.95 -13.81
CA LYS A 147 1.50 21.71 -12.56
C LYS A 147 2.87 21.48 -11.92
N PHE A 148 3.36 20.24 -11.94
CA PHE A 148 4.68 19.90 -11.38
C PHE A 148 5.81 20.48 -12.24
N ILE A 149 5.71 20.37 -13.56
CA ILE A 149 6.66 20.97 -14.51
C ILE A 149 6.63 22.49 -14.39
N PHE A 150 5.45 23.10 -14.29
CA PHE A 150 5.32 24.54 -14.04
C PHE A 150 5.97 24.98 -12.73
N MET A 151 5.79 24.24 -11.65
CA MET A 151 6.44 24.51 -10.35
C MET A 151 7.95 24.43 -10.43
N ILE A 152 8.52 23.46 -11.18
CA ILE A 152 9.96 23.35 -11.40
C ILE A 152 10.47 24.54 -12.19
N ILE A 153 9.80 24.91 -13.29
CA ILE A 153 10.20 26.06 -14.12
C ILE A 153 10.11 27.36 -13.29
N ALA A 154 9.03 27.59 -12.56
CA ALA A 154 8.86 28.78 -11.73
C ALA A 154 9.94 28.87 -10.65
N SER A 155 10.26 27.75 -9.97
CA SER A 155 11.30 27.74 -8.94
C SER A 155 12.70 27.99 -9.52
N SER A 156 13.01 27.46 -10.71
CA SER A 156 14.29 27.72 -11.37
C SER A 156 14.44 29.18 -11.79
N LEU A 157 13.38 29.81 -12.30
CA LEU A 157 13.40 31.23 -12.64
C LEU A 157 13.57 32.11 -11.40
N LEU A 158 12.92 31.81 -10.30
CA LEU A 158 13.10 32.52 -9.03
C LEU A 158 14.52 32.38 -8.49
N PHE A 159 15.13 31.20 -8.63
CA PHE A 159 16.50 30.97 -8.22
C PHE A 159 17.48 31.83 -9.06
N LEU A 160 17.31 31.86 -10.40
CA LEU A 160 18.12 32.69 -11.29
C LEU A 160 17.97 34.17 -10.97
N TYR A 161 16.73 34.63 -10.72
CA TYR A 161 16.47 36.01 -10.33
C TYR A 161 17.16 36.35 -9.01
N SER A 162 17.03 35.49 -8.00
CA SER A 162 17.68 35.70 -6.69
C SER A 162 19.21 35.78 -6.80
N THR A 163 19.82 34.90 -7.59
CA THR A 163 21.27 34.91 -7.80
C THR A 163 21.74 36.17 -8.54
N THR A 164 21.01 36.65 -9.54
CA THR A 164 21.35 37.91 -10.24
C THR A 164 21.25 39.12 -9.32
N VAL A 165 20.17 39.22 -8.53
CA VAL A 165 20.03 40.31 -7.54
C VAL A 165 21.16 40.26 -6.51
N PHE A 166 21.51 39.07 -6.02
CA PHE A 166 22.60 38.93 -5.07
C PHE A 166 23.95 39.31 -5.65
N THR A 167 24.25 38.93 -6.89
CA THR A 167 25.49 39.30 -7.57
C THR A 167 25.56 40.82 -7.79
N PHE A 168 24.47 41.46 -8.21
CA PHE A 168 24.39 42.91 -8.31
C PHE A 168 24.66 43.59 -6.97
N PHE A 169 24.07 43.09 -5.90
CA PHE A 169 24.28 43.65 -4.56
C PHE A 169 25.73 43.52 -4.09
N VAL A 170 26.36 42.37 -4.34
CA VAL A 170 27.78 42.14 -4.02
C VAL A 170 28.68 43.05 -4.82
N ILE A 171 28.46 43.20 -6.14
CA ILE A 171 29.22 44.09 -7.02
C ILE A 171 29.07 45.55 -6.57
N TYR A 172 27.84 45.95 -6.22
CA TYR A 172 27.56 47.31 -5.78
C TYR A 172 28.23 47.62 -4.44
N LYS A 173 28.28 46.67 -3.50
CA LYS A 173 29.01 46.84 -2.24
C LYS A 173 30.54 46.79 -2.38
N LEU A 174 31.07 46.05 -3.35
CA LEU A 174 32.52 45.94 -3.57
C LEU A 174 33.09 47.10 -4.39
N LYS A 175 32.29 47.73 -5.27
CA LYS A 175 32.77 48.89 -6.07
C LYS A 175 33.29 50.09 -5.27
N PRO A 176 32.76 50.47 -4.10
CA PRO A 176 33.34 51.62 -3.37
C PRO A 176 34.70 51.36 -2.78
N LYS A 177 35.17 50.11 -2.66
CA LYS A 177 36.51 49.84 -2.09
C LYS A 177 37.67 49.85 -3.11
N LEU A 178 37.38 49.70 -4.40
CA LEU A 178 38.41 49.64 -5.45
C LEU A 178 38.70 51.02 -6.10
N LEU A 179 37.76 51.97 -6.00
CA LEU A 179 37.96 53.33 -6.57
C LEU A 179 38.54 54.35 -5.58
N ARG A 180 38.81 53.94 -4.32
CA ARG A 180 39.33 54.84 -3.27
C ARG A 180 40.83 54.66 -3.02
N LYS A 181 41.61 54.29 -4.02
CA LYS A 181 43.07 54.25 -3.91
C LYS A 181 43.71 55.17 -4.95
N SER A 182 43.19 56.39 -5.09
CA SER A 182 43.95 57.49 -5.70
C SER A 182 43.25 58.84 -5.33
N GLY A 183 43.92 59.63 -4.52
CA GLY A 183 43.51 61.04 -4.25
C GLY A 183 43.24 61.31 -2.79
N ASN A 184 44.19 62.01 -2.18
CA ASN A 184 44.19 62.58 -0.83
C ASN A 184 43.03 63.52 -0.54
N GLU A 185 42.76 63.63 0.79
CA GLU A 185 42.04 64.68 1.48
C GLU A 185 40.49 64.70 1.35
N ASP A 186 39.80 64.19 2.34
CA ASP A 186 39.12 64.97 3.37
C ASP A 186 38.44 64.05 4.38
N GLN A 187 38.86 64.14 5.62
CA GLN A 187 38.29 63.52 6.80
C GLN A 187 36.96 64.17 7.16
N ARG A 188 36.05 63.32 7.72
CA ARG A 188 34.96 63.71 8.58
C ARG A 188 33.59 63.79 7.92
N ALA A 189 32.90 62.65 7.77
CA ALA A 189 31.45 62.53 7.97
C ALA A 189 30.83 61.20 7.56
N GLU A 190 31.34 60.04 7.98
CA GLU A 190 30.64 58.73 7.71
C GLU A 190 30.66 57.72 8.88
N ASP A 191 30.99 58.16 10.08
CA ASP A 191 30.96 57.26 11.25
C ASP A 191 29.61 57.20 11.98
N CYS A 192 28.57 57.89 11.46
CA CYS A 192 27.30 58.02 12.16
C CYS A 192 26.14 57.11 11.64
N LYS A 193 26.31 56.41 10.51
CA LYS A 193 25.21 55.61 9.93
C LYS A 193 25.25 54.08 10.21
N ILE A 194 26.43 53.55 10.59
CA ILE A 194 26.54 52.11 10.91
C ILE A 194 26.18 51.83 12.36
N SER A 195 26.25 52.80 13.24
CA SER A 195 25.93 52.68 14.67
C SER A 195 24.41 52.63 14.94
N SER A 196 23.58 53.18 14.05
CA SER A 196 22.10 53.23 14.28
C SER A 196 21.42 51.88 14.07
N GLY A 197 21.84 51.11 13.04
CA GLY A 197 21.25 49.78 12.78
C GLY A 197 21.62 48.76 13.85
N GLN A 198 22.84 48.74 14.31
CA GLN A 198 23.29 47.83 15.39
C GLN A 198 22.60 48.13 16.73
N LYS A 199 22.32 49.39 17.05
CA LYS A 199 21.62 49.77 18.27
C LYS A 199 20.13 49.35 18.23
N ILE A 200 19.51 49.41 17.04
CA ILE A 200 18.12 48.96 16.86
C ILE A 200 18.02 47.44 17.01
N PHE A 201 18.92 46.67 16.43
CA PHE A 201 18.94 45.19 16.60
C PHE A 201 19.22 44.78 18.03
N GLN A 202 20.12 45.49 18.76
CA GLN A 202 20.38 45.21 20.19
C GLN A 202 19.17 45.54 21.05
N ALA A 203 18.44 46.62 20.76
CA ALA A 203 17.20 46.99 21.50
C ALA A 203 16.12 45.95 21.28
N ILE A 204 15.91 45.47 20.04
CA ILE A 204 14.92 44.41 19.72
C ILE A 204 15.29 43.10 20.39
N ALA A 205 16.57 42.72 20.40
CA ALA A 205 17.03 41.50 21.06
C ALA A 205 16.84 41.54 22.58
N GLN A 206 17.04 42.69 23.21
CA GLN A 206 16.81 42.88 24.66
C GLN A 206 15.29 42.82 25.00
N GLU A 207 14.43 43.39 24.13
CA GLU A 207 12.99 43.34 24.36
C GLU A 207 12.44 41.91 24.20
N LEU A 208 12.91 41.13 23.23
CA LEU A 208 12.57 39.72 23.06
C LEU A 208 13.06 38.82 24.22
N GLN A 209 14.22 39.13 24.78
CA GLN A 209 14.69 38.42 25.98
C GLN A 209 13.83 38.74 27.20
N LYS A 210 13.40 39.98 27.36
CA LYS A 210 12.53 40.41 28.46
C LYS A 210 11.16 39.77 28.38
N GLN A 211 10.60 39.62 27.18
CA GLN A 211 9.34 38.87 26.98
C GLN A 211 9.44 37.41 27.33
N ARG A 212 10.52 36.72 26.96
CA ARG A 212 10.76 35.32 27.36
C ARG A 212 10.89 35.12 28.86
N TYR A 213 11.53 36.06 29.56
CA TYR A 213 11.61 36.00 31.02
C TYR A 213 10.27 36.28 31.71
N ALA A 214 9.42 37.13 31.13
CA ALA A 214 8.09 37.39 31.66
C ALA A 214 7.14 36.20 31.48
N GLU A 215 7.27 35.45 30.40
CA GLU A 215 6.48 34.23 30.13
C GLU A 215 6.88 33.06 31.05
N HIS A 216 8.14 33.01 31.50
CA HIS A 216 8.62 31.94 32.37
C HIS A 216 8.30 32.17 33.86
N CYS A 217 7.84 33.38 34.26
CA CYS A 217 7.47 33.71 35.63
C CYS A 217 5.97 33.63 35.92
N GLN A 218 5.16 33.15 34.95
CA GLN A 218 3.71 32.97 35.14
C GLN A 218 3.30 31.50 35.07
N GLN A 219 4.02 30.62 35.74
CA GLN A 219 3.53 29.29 36.03
C GLN A 219 3.16 29.25 37.53
N PRO A 220 1.87 29.24 37.88
CA PRO A 220 1.46 29.01 39.24
C PRO A 220 1.69 27.53 39.56
N ASP A 221 2.36 27.31 40.68
CA ASP A 221 2.32 26.06 41.41
C ASP A 221 0.88 25.76 41.81
N ASP A 222 0.32 24.69 41.27
CA ASP A 222 -0.81 24.02 41.90
C ASP A 222 -0.39 22.60 42.21
N LEU A 223 -0.16 22.44 43.49
CA LEU A 223 0.01 21.22 44.28
C LEU A 223 -1.33 20.49 44.38
N GLU A 224 -1.21 19.15 44.27
CA GLU A 224 -2.00 18.14 44.98
C GLU A 224 -3.49 17.96 44.61
N ASP A 225 -3.86 16.77 44.13
CA ASP A 225 -4.60 15.83 44.98
C ASP A 225 -4.58 14.40 44.43
N ASP A 226 -4.11 13.51 45.30
CA ASP A 226 -4.26 12.06 45.24
C ASP A 226 -5.74 11.67 45.35
N THR A 227 -6.26 10.90 44.41
CA THR A 227 -7.31 9.93 44.74
C THR A 227 -7.24 8.68 43.89
N VAL A 228 -6.74 7.68 44.50
CA VAL A 228 -6.93 6.25 44.31
C VAL A 228 -8.42 5.91 44.12
N TYR A 229 -8.77 5.25 43.03
CA TYR A 229 -9.88 4.31 43.01
C TYR A 229 -9.51 2.99 42.35
N GLN A 230 -9.35 2.03 43.25
CA GLN A 230 -9.31 0.60 43.04
C GLN A 230 -10.76 0.06 42.94
N ASN A 231 -10.92 -1.04 42.22
CA ASN A 231 -12.03 -2.04 42.23
C ASN A 231 -13.19 -1.81 41.24
N ARG A 232 -13.50 -2.76 40.40
CA ARG A 232 -13.83 -4.18 40.54
C ARG A 232 -14.07 -4.76 39.17
#